data_3affe68c4264cc81bb033c4fe4987048
#
_entry.id   3affe68c4264cc81bb033c4fe4987048
#
_cell.length_a   1.000
_cell.length_b   1.000
_cell.length_c   1.000
_cell.angle_alpha   90.00
_cell.angle_beta   90.00
_cell.angle_gamma   90.00
#
_symmetry.space_group_name_H-M   'P 1'
#
loop_
_entity.id
_entity.type
_entity.pdbx_description
1 polymer ?
#
loop_
_entity_poly.entity_id
_entity_poly.type
_entity_poly.pdbx_seq_one_letter_code
_entity_poly.pdbx_strand_id
1 'polypeptide(L)'
;MQTIPLAYIVLEDLKLFTGPAIRSAGRLSVKPEVRINAVQKLKTGAERGKVLAVDIEGMNRGKFNASLMEFAKVPGNELWLVEPVYDDVDVLDAFIGYADKLVFPYHCVRNDSVLKDIYDVSDNCVPLLVCEHGKCVGKDPLALLRMLSGIGFHNIMVADMDGSITDDVWKDLLSECGGLITYSPARTVGTDVHILAEDLFPMELS
;
A
#
# COMPACT_ATOMS: atom_id res chain seq x y z
N MET A 1 6.31 15.49 10.56
CA MET A 1 6.21 14.57 9.42
C MET A 1 6.52 13.17 9.95
N GLN A 2 5.57 12.27 9.88
CA GLN A 2 5.75 10.87 10.27
C GLN A 2 6.17 10.07 9.04
N THR A 3 7.25 9.30 9.16
CA THR A 3 7.66 8.37 8.09
C THR A 3 7.24 6.96 8.46
N ILE A 4 6.67 6.23 7.50
CA ILE A 4 6.31 4.82 7.65
C ILE A 4 7.33 4.00 6.88
N PRO A 5 8.14 3.16 7.55
CA PRO A 5 9.04 2.26 6.85
C PRO A 5 8.24 1.21 6.09
N LEU A 6 8.65 0.94 4.86
CA LEU A 6 8.09 -0.11 4.02
C LEU A 6 8.86 -1.41 4.20
N ALA A 7 8.13 -2.49 4.42
CA ALA A 7 8.63 -3.85 4.32
C ALA A 7 7.86 -4.58 3.23
N TYR A 8 8.57 -5.20 2.29
CA TYR A 8 7.96 -6.13 1.36
C TYR A 8 7.94 -7.52 1.97
N ILE A 9 6.77 -8.12 2.00
CA ILE A 9 6.59 -9.46 2.50
C ILE A 9 6.40 -10.38 1.32
N VAL A 10 7.37 -11.25 1.09
CA VAL A 10 7.26 -12.35 0.14
C VAL A 10 7.23 -13.63 0.94
N LEU A 11 6.16 -14.36 0.79
CA LEU A 11 6.04 -15.68 1.37
C LEU A 11 6.52 -16.73 0.36
N GLU A 12 7.83 -16.88 0.22
CA GLU A 12 8.41 -18.07 -0.38
C GLU A 12 8.67 -19.09 0.73
N ASP A 13 8.04 -20.25 0.69
CA ASP A 13 8.19 -21.32 1.66
C ASP A 13 7.99 -20.90 3.13
N LEU A 14 6.99 -20.07 3.40
CA LEU A 14 6.69 -19.53 4.74
C LEU A 14 7.81 -18.66 5.32
N LYS A 15 8.61 -18.01 4.49
CA LYS A 15 9.66 -17.09 4.91
C LYS A 15 9.28 -15.65 4.52
N LEU A 16 9.49 -14.74 5.46
CA LEU A 16 9.33 -13.31 5.24
C LEU A 16 10.66 -12.71 4.80
N PHE A 17 10.62 -11.87 3.78
CA PHE A 17 11.80 -11.18 3.27
C PHE A 17 11.55 -9.68 3.22
N THR A 18 12.59 -8.89 3.47
CA THR A 18 12.61 -7.47 3.16
C THR A 18 13.59 -7.24 2.02
N GLY A 19 13.26 -6.36 1.13
CA GLY A 19 14.12 -5.97 0.02
C GLY A 19 13.32 -5.26 -1.06
N PRO A 20 13.97 -4.66 -2.05
CA PRO A 20 13.25 -4.07 -3.17
C PRO A 20 12.48 -5.16 -3.92
N ALA A 21 11.18 -4.91 -4.11
CA ALA A 21 10.39 -5.72 -5.02
C ALA A 21 10.77 -5.35 -6.45
N ILE A 22 10.58 -6.26 -7.37
CA ILE A 22 10.73 -6.03 -8.81
C ILE A 22 9.49 -6.55 -9.52
N ARG A 23 9.06 -5.86 -10.56
CA ARG A 23 8.01 -6.35 -11.46
C ARG A 23 8.66 -6.86 -12.74
N SER A 24 8.35 -8.08 -13.12
CA SER A 24 8.77 -8.67 -14.38
C SER A 24 7.64 -9.49 -14.97
N ALA A 25 7.30 -9.28 -16.24
CA ALA A 25 6.19 -9.94 -16.92
C ALA A 25 4.86 -9.89 -16.13
N GLY A 26 4.55 -8.74 -15.52
CA GLY A 26 3.33 -8.53 -14.73
C GLY A 26 3.34 -9.16 -13.34
N ARG A 27 4.43 -9.80 -12.90
CA ARG A 27 4.54 -10.41 -11.57
C ARG A 27 5.49 -9.63 -10.68
N LEU A 28 5.09 -9.44 -9.43
CA LEU A 28 5.96 -8.91 -8.38
C LEU A 28 6.84 -10.02 -7.81
N SER A 29 8.10 -9.71 -7.53
CA SER A 29 9.05 -10.58 -6.84
C SER A 29 10.05 -9.74 -6.06
N VAL A 30 10.84 -10.37 -5.18
CA VAL A 30 11.91 -9.69 -4.45
C VAL A 30 13.24 -10.08 -5.06
N LYS A 31 14.16 -9.12 -5.22
CA LYS A 31 15.52 -9.40 -5.70
C LYS A 31 16.20 -10.42 -4.79
N PRO A 32 16.67 -11.56 -5.32
CA PRO A 32 17.25 -12.63 -4.51
C PRO A 32 18.46 -12.18 -3.67
N GLU A 33 19.27 -11.30 -4.21
CA GLU A 33 20.47 -10.77 -3.57
C GLU A 33 20.22 -9.86 -2.36
N VAL A 34 19.00 -9.39 -2.19
CA VAL A 34 18.62 -8.46 -1.11
C VAL A 34 17.61 -9.07 -0.14
N ARG A 35 17.35 -10.37 -0.26
CA ARG A 35 16.43 -11.09 0.64
C ARG A 35 17.00 -11.12 2.05
N ILE A 36 16.34 -10.40 2.96
CA ILE A 36 16.65 -10.37 4.39
C ILE A 36 15.48 -10.97 5.14
N ASN A 37 15.75 -11.74 6.18
CA ASN A 37 14.68 -12.27 7.02
C ASN A 37 13.92 -11.11 7.71
N ALA A 38 12.72 -10.81 7.22
CA ALA A 38 11.90 -9.70 7.68
C ALA A 38 11.46 -9.87 9.13
N VAL A 39 11.17 -11.10 9.56
CA VAL A 39 10.77 -11.37 10.96
C VAL A 39 11.87 -10.95 11.90
N GLN A 40 13.12 -11.26 11.59
CA GLN A 40 14.25 -10.86 12.41
C GLN A 40 14.44 -9.34 12.38
N LYS A 41 14.31 -8.70 11.24
CA LYS A 41 14.40 -7.25 11.10
C LYS A 41 13.25 -6.52 11.82
N LEU A 42 12.02 -7.02 11.72
CA LEU A 42 10.87 -6.48 12.45
C LEU A 42 11.00 -6.68 13.97
N LYS A 43 11.61 -7.78 14.42
CA LYS A 43 11.85 -8.05 15.85
C LYS A 43 13.03 -7.28 16.42
N THR A 44 14.11 -7.12 15.68
CA THR A 44 15.34 -6.44 16.16
C THR A 44 15.36 -4.96 15.85
N GLY A 45 14.67 -4.54 14.81
CA GLY A 45 14.55 -3.13 14.43
C GLY A 45 13.57 -2.34 15.28
N ALA A 46 13.26 -2.83 16.45
CA ALA A 46 12.44 -2.34 17.58
C ALA A 46 12.05 -0.85 17.59
N GLU A 47 11.97 -0.20 16.49
CA GLU A 47 11.21 1.01 16.33
C GLU A 47 9.73 0.60 16.37
N ARG A 48 9.22 0.61 17.60
CA ARG A 48 7.79 0.50 17.88
C ARG A 48 7.06 1.52 17.01
N GLY A 49 6.49 1.08 15.91
CA GLY A 49 5.92 2.00 14.94
C GLY A 49 4.99 1.28 13.98
N LYS A 50 4.63 2.01 12.95
CA LYS A 50 3.83 1.51 11.85
C LYS A 50 4.73 0.80 10.85
N VAL A 51 4.26 -0.30 10.30
CA VAL A 51 4.93 -1.04 9.22
C VAL A 51 3.94 -1.19 8.08
N LEU A 52 4.32 -0.73 6.90
CA LEU A 52 3.59 -1.01 5.67
C LEU A 52 4.14 -2.30 5.05
N ALA A 53 3.32 -3.31 4.93
CA ALA A 53 3.68 -4.61 4.41
C ALA A 53 2.93 -4.91 3.12
N VAL A 54 3.64 -5.27 2.05
CA VAL A 54 3.01 -5.65 0.78
C VAL A 54 3.02 -7.17 0.64
N ASP A 55 1.86 -7.79 0.56
CA ASP A 55 1.75 -9.20 0.19
C ASP A 55 1.95 -9.38 -1.31
N ILE A 56 3.18 -9.75 -1.67
CA ILE A 56 3.57 -9.98 -3.06
C ILE A 56 2.81 -11.17 -3.67
N GLU A 57 2.56 -12.21 -2.89
CA GLU A 57 1.83 -13.39 -3.40
C GLU A 57 0.35 -13.10 -3.58
N GLY A 58 -0.27 -12.43 -2.62
CA GLY A 58 -1.66 -11.96 -2.73
C GLY A 58 -1.84 -11.06 -3.93
N MET A 59 -0.95 -10.08 -4.11
CA MET A 59 -0.95 -9.19 -5.27
C MET A 59 -0.79 -9.94 -6.59
N ASN A 60 0.08 -10.98 -6.66
CA ASN A 60 0.29 -11.77 -7.86
C ASN A 60 -0.85 -12.73 -8.19
N ARG A 61 -1.52 -13.26 -7.16
CA ARG A 61 -2.59 -14.25 -7.31
C ARG A 61 -3.97 -13.61 -7.35
N GLY A 62 -4.06 -12.34 -6.99
CA GLY A 62 -5.33 -11.66 -6.81
C GLY A 62 -6.18 -12.31 -5.70
N LYS A 63 -5.55 -12.78 -4.63
CA LYS A 63 -6.21 -13.47 -3.53
C LYS A 63 -5.45 -13.24 -2.22
N PHE A 64 -6.18 -12.86 -1.19
CA PHE A 64 -5.68 -12.73 0.17
C PHE A 64 -5.05 -14.03 0.70
N ASN A 65 -3.94 -13.90 1.42
CA ASN A 65 -3.25 -15.03 2.05
C ASN A 65 -3.24 -14.91 3.57
N ALA A 66 -4.27 -15.45 4.22
CA ALA A 66 -4.44 -15.39 5.68
C ALA A 66 -3.24 -15.97 6.46
N SER A 67 -2.57 -16.98 5.92
CA SER A 67 -1.41 -17.62 6.58
C SER A 67 -0.23 -16.69 6.75
N LEU A 68 -0.17 -15.61 5.98
CA LEU A 68 0.90 -14.62 6.00
C LEU A 68 0.84 -13.73 7.25
N MET A 69 -0.37 -13.48 7.73
CA MET A 69 -0.63 -12.49 8.77
C MET A 69 -0.08 -12.90 10.13
N GLU A 70 -0.16 -14.17 10.48
CA GLU A 70 0.39 -14.68 11.75
C GLU A 70 1.90 -14.41 11.87
N PHE A 71 2.61 -14.35 10.75
CA PHE A 71 4.04 -14.07 10.70
C PHE A 71 4.39 -12.58 10.62
N ALA A 72 3.53 -11.78 10.00
CA ALA A 72 3.76 -10.36 9.80
C ALA A 72 3.43 -9.52 11.04
N LYS A 73 2.48 -9.97 11.86
CA LYS A 73 2.11 -9.28 13.09
C LYS A 73 3.18 -9.42 14.16
N VAL A 74 3.89 -8.34 14.42
CA VAL A 74 4.86 -8.25 15.53
C VAL A 74 4.22 -7.47 16.68
N PRO A 75 4.21 -8.00 17.90
CA PRO A 75 3.66 -7.29 19.06
C PRO A 75 4.30 -5.90 19.24
N GLY A 76 3.46 -4.88 19.33
CA GLY A 76 3.88 -3.48 19.50
C GLY A 76 4.04 -2.69 18.20
N ASN A 77 3.85 -3.32 17.04
CA ASN A 77 3.79 -2.63 15.74
C ASN A 77 2.35 -2.60 15.20
N GLU A 78 1.99 -1.48 14.60
CA GLU A 78 0.78 -1.32 13.80
C GLU A 78 1.05 -1.84 12.38
N LEU A 79 0.35 -2.90 11.96
CA LEU A 79 0.51 -3.50 10.66
C LEU A 79 -0.44 -2.86 9.64
N TRP A 80 0.12 -2.17 8.66
CA TRP A 80 -0.57 -1.68 7.48
C TRP A 80 -0.30 -2.67 6.35
N LEU A 81 -1.32 -3.42 5.95
CA LEU A 81 -1.20 -4.47 4.94
C LEU A 81 -1.64 -3.95 3.58
N VAL A 82 -0.79 -4.11 2.57
CA VAL A 82 -1.16 -3.85 1.17
C VAL A 82 -1.57 -5.15 0.50
N GLU A 83 -2.86 -5.24 0.16
CA GLU A 83 -3.49 -6.42 -0.43
C GLU A 83 -4.45 -6.02 -1.55
N PRO A 84 -4.66 -6.89 -2.55
CA PRO A 84 -5.74 -6.70 -3.50
C PRO A 84 -7.09 -6.92 -2.82
N VAL A 85 -8.01 -6.00 -3.03
CA VAL A 85 -9.39 -6.08 -2.53
C VAL A 85 -10.33 -6.00 -3.71
N TYR A 86 -11.17 -7.00 -3.87
CA TYR A 86 -12.15 -7.07 -4.95
C TYR A 86 -13.58 -6.82 -4.44
N ASP A 87 -13.83 -7.13 -3.16
CA ASP A 87 -15.12 -6.94 -2.49
C ASP A 87 -14.95 -6.82 -0.96
N ASP A 88 -16.07 -6.70 -0.24
CA ASP A 88 -16.13 -6.55 1.22
C ASP A 88 -15.69 -7.80 1.99
N VAL A 89 -15.77 -8.99 1.38
CA VAL A 89 -15.32 -10.24 2.00
C VAL A 89 -13.80 -10.24 2.16
N ASP A 90 -13.06 -9.75 1.15
CA ASP A 90 -11.61 -9.63 1.22
C ASP A 90 -11.19 -8.70 2.37
N VAL A 91 -11.97 -7.65 2.63
CA VAL A 91 -11.74 -6.72 3.76
C VAL A 91 -11.88 -7.43 5.10
N LEU A 92 -12.92 -8.22 5.27
CA LEU A 92 -13.14 -8.99 6.50
C LEU A 92 -12.00 -9.98 6.74
N ASP A 93 -11.58 -10.69 5.70
CA ASP A 93 -10.49 -11.66 5.77
C ASP A 93 -9.16 -10.98 6.19
N ALA A 94 -8.87 -9.78 5.68
CA ALA A 94 -7.67 -9.03 6.05
C ALA A 94 -7.66 -8.65 7.55
N PHE A 95 -8.79 -8.19 8.10
CA PHE A 95 -8.87 -7.81 9.51
C PHE A 95 -8.91 -9.02 10.45
N ILE A 96 -9.55 -10.12 10.06
CA ILE A 96 -9.44 -11.42 10.76
C ILE A 96 -7.99 -11.90 10.76
N GLY A 97 -7.26 -11.64 9.68
CA GLY A 97 -5.83 -11.94 9.52
C GLY A 97 -4.87 -10.98 10.23
N TYR A 98 -5.33 -10.15 11.19
CA TYR A 98 -4.53 -9.27 12.05
C TYR A 98 -4.01 -7.97 11.43
N ALA A 99 -4.47 -7.51 10.29
CA ALA A 99 -4.18 -6.17 9.79
C ALA A 99 -4.76 -5.10 10.74
N ASP A 100 -3.99 -4.08 11.09
CA ASP A 100 -4.50 -2.92 11.81
C ASP A 100 -5.09 -1.89 10.82
N LYS A 101 -4.50 -1.81 9.61
CA LYS A 101 -5.04 -1.10 8.47
C LYS A 101 -4.89 -1.91 7.19
N LEU A 102 -5.89 -1.85 6.34
CA LEU A 102 -5.87 -2.47 5.02
C LEU A 102 -5.66 -1.38 3.96
N VAL A 103 -4.53 -1.44 3.27
CA VAL A 103 -4.20 -0.57 2.15
C VAL A 103 -4.50 -1.34 0.86
N PHE A 104 -5.44 -0.88 0.06
CA PHE A 104 -5.84 -1.61 -1.14
C PHE A 104 -5.67 -0.78 -2.40
N PRO A 105 -5.00 -1.33 -3.44
CA PRO A 105 -4.87 -0.64 -4.72
C PRO A 105 -6.23 -0.43 -5.38
N TYR A 106 -6.58 0.81 -5.69
CA TYR A 106 -7.85 1.17 -6.32
C TYR A 106 -8.13 0.37 -7.61
N HIS A 107 -7.09 0.07 -8.39
CA HIS A 107 -7.23 -0.66 -9.65
C HIS A 107 -7.58 -2.15 -9.47
N CYS A 108 -7.49 -2.70 -8.25
CA CYS A 108 -7.92 -4.06 -7.95
C CYS A 108 -9.43 -4.14 -7.67
N VAL A 109 -10.06 -3.03 -7.31
CA VAL A 109 -11.51 -3.00 -7.03
C VAL A 109 -12.30 -3.23 -8.31
N ARG A 110 -13.26 -4.14 -8.29
CA ARG A 110 -14.03 -4.54 -9.49
C ARG A 110 -14.78 -3.38 -10.15
N ASN A 111 -15.36 -2.52 -9.33
CA ASN A 111 -16.07 -1.32 -9.79
C ASN A 111 -16.26 -0.34 -8.61
N ASP A 112 -16.54 0.91 -8.92
CA ASP A 112 -16.64 1.97 -7.93
C ASP A 112 -17.81 1.79 -6.94
N SER A 113 -18.83 0.97 -7.26
CA SER A 113 -19.96 0.71 -6.33
C SER A 113 -19.54 -0.12 -5.11
N VAL A 114 -18.53 -0.98 -5.27
CA VAL A 114 -17.99 -1.80 -4.17
C VAL A 114 -17.23 -0.98 -3.14
N LEU A 115 -16.73 0.21 -3.52
CA LEU A 115 -15.98 1.08 -2.58
C LEU A 115 -16.81 1.47 -1.37
N LYS A 116 -18.12 1.66 -1.54
CA LYS A 116 -19.03 1.97 -0.43
C LYS A 116 -19.14 0.78 0.52
N ASP A 117 -19.27 -0.43 -0.01
CA ASP A 117 -19.36 -1.65 0.77
C ASP A 117 -18.07 -1.88 1.56
N ILE A 118 -16.90 -1.66 0.93
CA ILE A 118 -15.58 -1.71 1.58
C ILE A 118 -15.51 -0.71 2.74
N TYR A 119 -15.92 0.53 2.52
CA TYR A 119 -15.91 1.58 3.55
C TYR A 119 -16.84 1.23 4.73
N ASP A 120 -18.02 0.66 4.45
CA ASP A 120 -19.00 0.31 5.47
C ASP A 120 -18.53 -0.86 6.36
N VAL A 121 -17.56 -1.67 5.91
CA VAL A 121 -16.93 -2.71 6.74
C VAL A 121 -16.00 -2.11 7.78
N SER A 122 -15.15 -1.16 7.39
CA SER A 122 -14.17 -0.56 8.32
C SER A 122 -13.61 0.77 7.81
N ASP A 123 -13.49 1.75 8.70
CA ASP A 123 -12.79 3.02 8.50
C ASP A 123 -11.26 2.89 8.50
N ASN A 124 -10.74 1.70 8.82
CA ASN A 124 -9.32 1.36 8.70
C ASN A 124 -8.90 0.89 7.30
N CYS A 125 -9.79 0.98 6.33
CA CYS A 125 -9.47 0.78 4.92
C CYS A 125 -8.87 2.04 4.31
N VAL A 126 -7.74 1.88 3.61
CA VAL A 126 -6.98 2.97 2.99
C VAL A 126 -6.86 2.71 1.48
N PRO A 127 -7.63 3.40 0.64
CA PRO A 127 -7.46 3.30 -0.81
C PRO A 127 -6.06 3.75 -1.23
N LEU A 128 -5.40 2.99 -2.10
CA LEU A 128 -4.11 3.30 -2.70
C LEU A 128 -4.28 3.67 -4.17
N LEU A 129 -4.03 4.92 -4.49
CA LEU A 129 -3.96 5.43 -5.86
C LEU A 129 -2.53 5.27 -6.38
N VAL A 130 -2.31 4.27 -7.23
CA VAL A 130 -1.03 4.07 -7.93
C VAL A 130 -1.03 4.92 -9.19
N CYS A 131 -0.16 5.92 -9.25
CA CYS A 131 -0.08 6.90 -10.33
C CYS A 131 1.21 6.72 -11.13
N GLU A 132 1.08 6.70 -12.45
CA GLU A 132 2.16 6.73 -13.44
C GLU A 132 1.79 7.75 -14.52
N HIS A 133 2.77 8.49 -15.02
CA HIS A 133 2.58 9.56 -16.01
C HIS A 133 1.51 10.59 -15.59
N GLY A 134 1.46 10.91 -14.28
CA GLY A 134 0.49 11.84 -13.71
C GLY A 134 -0.96 11.35 -13.69
N LYS A 135 -1.20 10.06 -13.95
CA LYS A 135 -2.53 9.43 -14.01
C LYS A 135 -2.58 8.21 -13.08
N CYS A 136 -3.74 7.96 -12.50
CA CYS A 136 -4.03 6.74 -11.78
C CYS A 136 -5.02 5.90 -12.60
N VAL A 137 -4.54 4.79 -13.17
CA VAL A 137 -5.35 3.94 -14.10
C VAL A 137 -5.99 4.76 -15.22
N GLY A 138 -5.24 5.71 -15.80
CA GLY A 138 -5.70 6.60 -16.86
C GLY A 138 -6.63 7.75 -16.40
N LYS A 139 -7.06 7.76 -15.14
CA LYS A 139 -7.92 8.79 -14.53
C LYS A 139 -7.08 9.89 -13.85
N ASP A 140 -7.67 11.05 -13.66
CA ASP A 140 -7.08 12.14 -12.89
C ASP A 140 -7.06 11.79 -11.40
N PRO A 141 -5.89 11.83 -10.72
CA PRO A 141 -5.78 11.49 -9.30
C PRO A 141 -6.61 12.39 -8.39
N LEU A 142 -6.76 13.68 -8.72
CA LEU A 142 -7.58 14.60 -7.94
C LEU A 142 -9.08 14.26 -8.02
N ALA A 143 -9.55 13.86 -9.20
CA ALA A 143 -10.93 13.42 -9.39
C ALA A 143 -11.23 12.14 -8.60
N LEU A 144 -10.28 11.19 -8.60
CA LEU A 144 -10.40 9.96 -7.81
C LEU A 144 -10.36 10.24 -6.30
N LEU A 145 -9.47 11.12 -5.85
CA LEU A 145 -9.39 11.52 -4.46
C LEU A 145 -10.72 12.12 -3.98
N ARG A 146 -11.32 13.02 -4.75
CA ARG A 146 -12.62 13.63 -4.45
C ARG A 146 -13.74 12.61 -4.36
N MET A 147 -13.75 11.65 -5.29
CA MET A 147 -14.73 10.55 -5.27
C MET A 147 -14.58 9.71 -3.99
N LEU A 148 -13.36 9.31 -3.63
CA LEU A 148 -13.09 8.51 -2.45
C LEU A 148 -13.42 9.27 -1.16
N SER A 149 -13.05 10.55 -1.07
CA SER A 149 -13.41 11.41 0.07
C SER A 149 -14.93 11.59 0.16
N GLY A 150 -15.63 11.67 -0.96
CA GLY A 150 -17.09 11.75 -1.02
C GLY A 150 -17.80 10.48 -0.53
N ILE A 151 -17.16 9.31 -0.63
CA ILE A 151 -17.64 8.04 -0.04
C ILE A 151 -17.45 8.05 1.48
N GLY A 152 -16.40 8.71 1.98
CA GLY A 152 -16.08 8.82 3.40
C GLY A 152 -14.65 8.42 3.77
N PHE A 153 -13.82 8.01 2.81
CA PHE A 153 -12.43 7.68 3.09
C PHE A 153 -11.66 8.93 3.51
N HIS A 154 -11.18 8.95 4.75
CA HIS A 154 -10.40 10.06 5.31
C HIS A 154 -8.89 9.86 5.18
N ASN A 155 -8.44 8.62 5.09
CA ASN A 155 -7.07 8.27 4.82
C ASN A 155 -6.99 7.71 3.40
N ILE A 156 -6.22 8.34 2.54
CA ILE A 156 -6.02 7.93 1.14
C ILE A 156 -4.52 7.98 0.88
N MET A 157 -4.00 6.92 0.26
CA MET A 157 -2.58 6.86 -0.14
C MET A 157 -2.46 7.17 -1.63
N VAL A 158 -1.53 8.08 -1.97
CA VAL A 158 -1.15 8.39 -3.35
C VAL A 158 0.31 8.03 -3.55
N ALA A 159 0.55 7.08 -4.43
CA ALA A 159 1.88 6.63 -4.82
C ALA A 159 2.20 7.12 -6.25
N ASP A 160 3.07 8.11 -6.33
CA ASP A 160 3.62 8.64 -7.58
C ASP A 160 4.84 7.78 -7.95
N MET A 161 4.64 6.80 -8.83
CA MET A 161 5.63 5.76 -9.09
C MET A 161 6.84 6.25 -9.90
N ASP A 162 6.63 7.20 -10.79
CA ASP A 162 7.65 7.73 -11.71
C ASP A 162 8.04 9.19 -11.43
N GLY A 163 7.50 9.79 -10.36
CA GLY A 163 7.75 11.18 -10.01
C GLY A 163 7.11 12.20 -10.97
N SER A 164 6.11 11.78 -11.73
CA SER A 164 5.47 12.60 -12.77
C SER A 164 4.37 13.53 -12.26
N ILE A 165 3.90 13.35 -11.02
CA ILE A 165 2.94 14.27 -10.42
C ILE A 165 3.62 15.62 -10.15
N THR A 166 3.10 16.68 -10.75
CA THR A 166 3.66 18.04 -10.61
C THR A 166 3.38 18.64 -9.24
N ASP A 167 4.14 19.69 -8.89
CA ASP A 167 3.96 20.39 -7.61
C ASP A 167 2.57 21.00 -7.45
N ASP A 168 1.99 21.51 -8.54
CA ASP A 168 0.62 22.07 -8.52
C ASP A 168 -0.41 20.99 -8.22
N VAL A 169 -0.30 19.82 -8.87
CA VAL A 169 -1.19 18.68 -8.61
C VAL A 169 -1.02 18.18 -7.18
N TRP A 170 0.21 18.06 -6.66
CA TRP A 170 0.45 17.70 -5.27
C TRP A 170 -0.19 18.70 -4.31
N LYS A 171 -0.07 20.00 -4.59
CA LYS A 171 -0.69 21.05 -3.76
C LYS A 171 -2.22 20.91 -3.74
N ASP A 172 -2.83 20.62 -4.88
CA ASP A 172 -4.28 20.41 -4.97
C ASP A 172 -4.70 19.16 -4.20
N LEU A 173 -4.00 18.04 -4.35
CA LEU A 173 -4.25 16.80 -3.61
C LEU A 173 -4.15 17.01 -2.09
N LEU A 174 -3.12 17.72 -1.63
CA LEU A 174 -2.91 18.03 -0.21
C LEU A 174 -4.00 18.95 0.35
N SER A 175 -4.50 19.87 -0.45
CA SER A 175 -5.57 20.78 -0.03
C SER A 175 -6.93 20.09 0.09
N GLU A 176 -7.14 19.01 -0.68
CA GLU A 176 -8.41 18.29 -0.74
C GLU A 176 -8.55 17.25 0.38
N CYS A 177 -7.46 16.62 0.81
CA CYS A 177 -7.49 15.55 1.81
C CYS A 177 -6.46 15.77 2.91
N GLY A 178 -6.92 16.05 4.13
CA GLY A 178 -6.04 16.25 5.30
C GLY A 178 -5.37 14.97 5.80
N GLY A 179 -5.87 13.79 5.44
CA GLY A 179 -5.32 12.48 5.79
C GLY A 179 -4.50 11.83 4.66
N LEU A 180 -3.97 12.64 3.74
CA LEU A 180 -3.22 12.12 2.59
C LEU A 180 -1.89 11.49 3.03
N ILE A 181 -1.66 10.25 2.58
CA ILE A 181 -0.43 9.50 2.76
C ILE A 181 0.28 9.47 1.40
N THR A 182 1.55 9.83 1.37
CA THR A 182 2.23 10.03 0.09
C THR A 182 3.45 9.15 -0.08
N TYR A 183 3.72 8.80 -1.33
CA TYR A 183 4.96 8.23 -1.79
C TYR A 183 5.37 8.89 -3.12
N SER A 184 6.63 9.26 -3.26
CA SER A 184 7.24 9.64 -4.53
C SER A 184 8.74 9.38 -4.48
N PRO A 185 9.35 8.76 -5.51
CA PRO A 185 10.80 8.54 -5.57
C PRO A 185 11.56 9.83 -5.85
N ALA A 186 10.90 10.83 -6.45
CA ALA A 186 11.53 12.06 -6.89
C ALA A 186 11.65 13.12 -5.78
N ARG A 187 10.79 13.05 -4.76
CA ARG A 187 10.69 14.11 -3.73
C ARG A 187 9.97 13.67 -2.48
N THR A 188 10.24 14.33 -1.38
CA THR A 188 9.40 14.28 -0.18
C THR A 188 8.27 15.27 -0.35
N VAL A 189 7.05 14.78 -0.37
CA VAL A 189 5.85 15.60 -0.42
C VAL A 189 5.49 16.06 0.99
N GLY A 190 5.13 17.30 1.15
CA GLY A 190 4.85 17.92 2.46
C GLY A 190 3.54 17.45 3.09
N THR A 191 3.49 16.19 3.54
CA THR A 191 2.38 15.60 4.29
C THR A 191 2.79 15.28 5.71
N ASP A 192 1.80 14.98 6.56
CA ASP A 192 2.07 14.46 7.90
C ASP A 192 2.61 13.02 7.88
N VAL A 193 2.29 12.26 6.82
CA VAL A 193 2.71 10.86 6.66
C VAL A 193 3.32 10.65 5.28
N HIS A 194 4.55 10.18 5.24
CA HIS A 194 5.28 9.85 4.02
C HIS A 194 5.84 8.43 4.08
N ILE A 195 5.71 7.68 2.99
CA ILE A 195 6.26 6.33 2.89
C ILE A 195 7.71 6.41 2.44
N LEU A 196 8.60 5.81 3.24
CA LEU A 196 10.00 5.64 2.87
C LEU A 196 10.17 4.28 2.20
N ALA A 197 10.34 4.31 0.89
CA ALA A 197 10.69 3.13 0.11
C ALA A 197 11.61 3.56 -1.03
N GLU A 198 12.57 2.72 -1.38
CA GLU A 198 13.35 2.91 -2.60
C GLU A 198 12.45 2.68 -3.82
N ASP A 199 11.60 1.63 -3.74
CA ASP A 199 10.57 1.33 -4.73
C ASP A 199 9.35 0.74 -4.04
N LEU A 200 8.19 1.37 -4.15
CA LEU A 200 6.94 0.84 -3.60
C LEU A 200 6.36 -0.27 -4.48
N PHE A 201 6.37 -0.02 -5.78
CA PHE A 201 6.03 -0.98 -6.83
C PHE A 201 7.02 -0.77 -7.98
N PRO A 202 7.97 -1.65 -8.18
CA PRO A 202 8.97 -1.45 -9.22
C PRO A 202 8.34 -1.50 -10.60
N MET A 203 8.86 -0.66 -11.50
CA MET A 203 8.52 -0.69 -12.91
C MET A 203 8.91 -2.03 -13.54
N GLU A 204 8.22 -2.41 -14.62
CA GLU A 204 8.59 -3.60 -15.39
C GLU A 204 10.03 -3.43 -15.90
N LEU A 205 10.89 -4.36 -15.51
CA LEU A 205 12.17 -4.50 -16.17
C LEU A 205 11.89 -5.11 -17.56
N SER A 206 12.04 -4.28 -18.57
CA SER A 206 11.95 -4.67 -19.98
C SER A 206 13.03 -5.68 -20.36
#